data_e0a3d08bd69e3a9b737db09309b336bc
#
_entry.id   e0a3d08bd69e3a9b737db09309b336bc
#
_cell.length_a   1.000
_cell.length_b   1.000
_cell.length_c   1.000
_cell.angle_alpha   90.00
_cell.angle_beta   90.00
_cell.angle_gamma   90.00
#
_symmetry.space_group_name_H-M   'P 1'
#
loop_
_entity.id
_entity.type
_entity.pdbx_description
1 polymer ?
#
loop_
_entity_poly.entity_id
_entity_poly.type
_entity_poly.pdbx_seq_one_letter_code
_entity_poly.pdbx_strand_id
1 'polypeptide(L)'
;MESIEILAVVESVSNEKGIEESIIFGALETAIASASLRHFHEDADISVSIDRASGEYSTHRHWLVEDENSEDFHKETHVTELDSKMNIGDTFSKDVDNVAFGRIETQAARQVMMQKVREAERDTIVAMFKSQDNSLMNGTVKRVTRDNIIVDIGNDIEAILPRDQLLPGEIYKINDRMRAILQIKEIEGRGSQLMLSRTCSEMVTELFRIEVPEINEDIIEIRGIARDAGSRSKITVKTNDGRIDPVGACVGMRGSRVQSVSGELGNERIDIIIFDDNPAQMVINSLAPAKVESIVMDEDCLLYTSPSPRDATLSRMPSSA
;
A
#
# COMPACT_ATOMS: atom_id res chain seq x y z
N MET A 1 34.40 -9.97 13.26
CA MET A 1 33.30 -10.20 14.25
C MET A 1 33.55 -11.58 14.83
N GLU A 2 33.61 -11.72 16.13
CA GLU A 2 33.79 -13.04 16.74
C GLU A 2 32.42 -13.77 16.75
N SER A 3 32.42 -15.09 16.59
CA SER A 3 31.18 -15.90 16.52
C SER A 3 30.23 -15.68 17.71
N ILE A 4 30.78 -15.47 18.90
CA ILE A 4 30.01 -15.17 20.12
C ILE A 4 29.29 -13.81 20.02
N GLU A 5 29.89 -12.83 19.36
CA GLU A 5 29.26 -11.51 19.17
C GLU A 5 28.06 -11.59 18.22
N ILE A 6 28.13 -12.47 17.20
CA ILE A 6 27.02 -12.66 16.26
C ILE A 6 25.79 -13.22 16.98
N LEU A 7 25.93 -14.27 17.76
CA LEU A 7 24.82 -14.88 18.50
C LEU A 7 24.20 -13.90 19.51
N ALA A 8 25.03 -13.16 20.26
CA ALA A 8 24.57 -12.17 21.22
C ALA A 8 23.79 -11.03 20.55
N VAL A 9 24.22 -10.58 19.37
CA VAL A 9 23.50 -9.55 18.60
C VAL A 9 22.15 -10.07 18.11
N VAL A 10 22.10 -11.31 17.58
CA VAL A 10 20.86 -11.93 17.11
C VAL A 10 19.83 -12.05 18.25
N GLU A 11 20.27 -12.62 19.38
CA GLU A 11 19.40 -12.78 20.56
C GLU A 11 18.90 -11.42 21.12
N SER A 12 19.77 -10.43 21.20
CA SER A 12 19.41 -9.09 21.64
C SER A 12 18.37 -8.44 20.73
N VAL A 13 18.57 -8.49 19.42
CA VAL A 13 17.66 -7.90 18.44
C VAL A 13 16.35 -8.67 18.39
N SER A 14 16.37 -10.00 18.45
CA SER A 14 15.16 -10.83 18.49
C SER A 14 14.28 -10.49 19.71
N ASN A 15 14.89 -10.40 20.90
CA ASN A 15 14.18 -10.05 22.13
C ASN A 15 13.67 -8.60 22.15
N GLU A 16 14.44 -7.64 21.60
CA GLU A 16 14.06 -6.23 21.59
C GLU A 16 12.93 -5.95 20.58
N LYS A 17 12.97 -6.61 19.42
CA LYS A 17 12.10 -6.31 18.29
C LYS A 17 10.99 -7.33 18.06
N GLY A 18 11.04 -8.48 18.75
CA GLY A 18 10.06 -9.54 18.59
C GLY A 18 10.09 -10.21 17.21
N ILE A 19 11.24 -10.18 16.53
CA ILE A 19 11.45 -10.78 15.20
C ILE A 19 12.04 -12.18 15.38
N GLU A 20 11.63 -13.09 14.51
CA GLU A 20 12.18 -14.44 14.49
C GLU A 20 13.69 -14.42 14.18
N GLU A 21 14.46 -15.19 14.93
CA GLU A 21 15.93 -15.28 14.78
C GLU A 21 16.37 -15.66 13.36
N SER A 22 15.61 -16.51 12.68
CA SER A 22 15.86 -16.91 11.29
C SER A 22 15.95 -15.72 10.34
N ILE A 23 15.12 -14.70 10.52
CA ILE A 23 15.10 -13.48 9.70
C ILE A 23 16.33 -12.62 10.00
N ILE A 24 16.73 -12.54 11.27
CA ILE A 24 17.90 -11.77 11.70
C ILE A 24 19.19 -12.42 11.19
N PHE A 25 19.28 -13.76 11.23
CA PHE A 25 20.40 -14.48 10.61
C PHE A 25 20.49 -14.21 9.12
N GLY A 26 19.39 -14.30 8.37
CA GLY A 26 19.37 -13.97 6.94
C GLY A 26 19.77 -12.51 6.65
N ALA A 27 19.37 -11.58 7.52
CA ALA A 27 19.81 -10.19 7.43
C ALA A 27 21.32 -10.03 7.64
N LEU A 28 21.89 -10.75 8.61
CA LEU A 28 23.33 -10.77 8.86
C LEU A 28 24.11 -11.41 7.70
N GLU A 29 23.64 -12.54 7.18
CA GLU A 29 24.23 -13.21 6.02
C GLU A 29 24.30 -12.27 4.82
N THR A 30 23.20 -11.57 4.51
CA THR A 30 23.15 -10.56 3.44
C THR A 30 24.08 -9.38 3.71
N ALA A 31 24.16 -8.92 4.96
CA ALA A 31 25.02 -7.81 5.34
C ALA A 31 26.51 -8.15 5.22
N ILE A 32 26.91 -9.34 5.67
CA ILE A 32 28.28 -9.84 5.56
C ILE A 32 28.65 -10.09 4.10
N ALA A 33 27.73 -10.68 3.30
CA ALA A 33 27.93 -10.87 1.86
C ALA A 33 28.17 -9.53 1.14
N SER A 34 27.35 -8.52 1.40
CA SER A 34 27.49 -7.17 0.84
C SER A 34 28.81 -6.49 1.26
N ALA A 35 29.26 -6.71 2.49
CA ALA A 35 30.54 -6.20 2.95
C ALA A 35 31.71 -6.92 2.30
N SER A 36 31.59 -8.24 2.07
CA SER A 36 32.61 -9.08 1.41
C SER A 36 32.80 -8.71 -0.05
N LEU A 37 31.72 -8.29 -0.75
CA LEU A 37 31.80 -7.85 -2.17
C LEU A 37 32.86 -6.77 -2.41
N ARG A 38 33.15 -5.92 -1.43
CA ARG A 38 34.18 -4.88 -1.56
C ARG A 38 35.60 -5.40 -1.72
N HIS A 39 35.84 -6.65 -1.34
CA HIS A 39 37.13 -7.35 -1.48
C HIS A 39 37.20 -8.18 -2.77
N PHE A 40 36.06 -8.34 -3.45
CA PHE A 40 35.95 -9.02 -4.73
C PHE A 40 35.55 -8.00 -5.81
N HIS A 41 35.44 -8.44 -7.06
CA HIS A 41 34.94 -7.59 -8.14
C HIS A 41 33.45 -7.30 -7.92
N GLU A 42 32.97 -6.13 -8.38
CA GLU A 42 31.59 -5.66 -8.18
C GLU A 42 30.54 -6.64 -8.73
N ASP A 43 30.90 -7.41 -9.76
CA ASP A 43 30.01 -8.38 -10.40
C ASP A 43 30.07 -9.80 -9.77
N ALA A 44 30.87 -10.00 -8.70
CA ALA A 44 30.94 -11.31 -8.06
C ALA A 44 29.66 -11.65 -7.30
N ASP A 45 29.15 -12.87 -7.47
CA ASP A 45 28.04 -13.39 -6.67
C ASP A 45 28.59 -14.12 -5.44
N ILE A 46 28.28 -13.56 -4.26
CA ILE A 46 28.77 -14.04 -2.97
C ILE A 46 27.60 -14.29 -2.05
N SER A 47 27.54 -15.47 -1.47
CA SER A 47 26.66 -15.78 -0.34
C SER A 47 27.47 -16.10 0.91
N VAL A 48 26.86 -15.83 2.06
CA VAL A 48 27.41 -16.17 3.36
C VAL A 48 26.39 -17.03 4.09
N SER A 49 26.85 -18.07 4.72
CA SER A 49 26.03 -18.93 5.57
C SER A 49 26.57 -18.89 6.99
N ILE A 50 25.70 -18.66 7.97
CA ILE A 50 26.04 -18.63 9.40
C ILE A 50 25.47 -19.87 10.08
N ASP A 51 26.35 -20.62 10.75
CA ASP A 51 25.91 -21.72 11.60
C ASP A 51 25.19 -21.15 12.84
N ARG A 52 23.93 -21.48 12.98
CA ARG A 52 23.06 -20.97 14.04
C ARG A 52 23.43 -21.43 15.44
N ALA A 53 24.20 -22.54 15.57
CA ALA A 53 24.61 -23.08 16.85
C ALA A 53 25.97 -22.50 17.31
N SER A 54 26.93 -22.37 16.41
CA SER A 54 28.29 -21.91 16.73
C SER A 54 28.49 -20.41 16.49
N GLY A 55 27.67 -19.80 15.62
CA GLY A 55 27.86 -18.42 15.14
C GLY A 55 29.02 -18.27 14.13
N GLU A 56 29.63 -19.38 13.71
CA GLU A 56 30.67 -19.35 12.68
C GLU A 56 30.05 -19.12 11.30
N TYR A 57 30.72 -18.34 10.46
CA TYR A 57 30.24 -18.09 9.11
C TYR A 57 31.22 -18.62 8.06
N SER A 58 30.66 -19.07 6.94
CA SER A 58 31.39 -19.48 5.74
C SER A 58 30.96 -18.63 4.56
N THR A 59 31.94 -18.26 3.73
CA THR A 59 31.71 -17.45 2.53
C THR A 59 31.81 -18.33 1.30
N HIS A 60 30.77 -18.29 0.48
CA HIS A 60 30.68 -19.04 -0.77
C HIS A 60 30.63 -18.08 -1.94
N ARG A 61 31.43 -18.28 -2.95
CA ARG A 61 31.36 -17.55 -4.22
C ARG A 61 30.69 -18.44 -5.25
N HIS A 62 29.74 -17.84 -5.99
CA HIS A 62 28.97 -18.52 -7.02
C HIS A 62 29.42 -18.07 -8.41
N TRP A 63 29.37 -18.98 -9.36
CA TRP A 63 29.57 -18.73 -10.77
C TRP A 63 28.48 -19.46 -11.56
N LEU A 64 28.01 -18.85 -12.61
CA LEU A 64 27.15 -19.51 -13.57
C LEU A 64 27.99 -20.32 -14.56
N VAL A 65 27.62 -21.57 -14.81
CA VAL A 65 28.29 -22.40 -15.80
C VAL A 65 27.79 -22.01 -17.18
N GLU A 66 28.70 -21.54 -18.05
CA GLU A 66 28.39 -21.10 -19.40
C GLU A 66 29.47 -21.53 -20.41
N ASP A 67 29.11 -21.55 -21.71
CA ASP A 67 30.05 -21.86 -22.78
C ASP A 67 31.05 -20.71 -22.93
N GLU A 68 32.34 -21.03 -23.00
CA GLU A 68 33.45 -20.06 -23.19
C GLU A 68 33.29 -19.22 -24.47
N ASN A 69 32.53 -19.71 -25.45
CA ASN A 69 32.29 -19.02 -26.71
C ASN A 69 31.04 -18.12 -26.69
N SER A 70 30.32 -18.03 -25.58
CA SER A 70 29.14 -17.14 -25.43
C SER A 70 29.59 -15.67 -25.43
N GLU A 71 28.84 -14.80 -26.09
CA GLU A 71 29.08 -13.35 -26.08
C GLU A 71 28.93 -12.72 -24.67
N ASP A 72 28.18 -13.39 -23.78
CA ASP A 72 27.91 -12.96 -22.41
C ASP A 72 28.89 -13.55 -21.38
N PHE A 73 29.90 -14.33 -21.80
CA PHE A 73 30.85 -14.96 -20.89
C PHE A 73 31.80 -13.95 -20.23
N HIS A 74 31.71 -13.82 -18.92
CA HIS A 74 32.59 -13.02 -18.09
C HIS A 74 33.30 -13.88 -17.06
N LYS A 75 34.64 -13.92 -17.07
CA LYS A 75 35.48 -14.73 -16.16
C LYS A 75 35.21 -14.49 -14.67
N GLU A 76 34.64 -13.36 -14.32
CA GLU A 76 34.32 -13.03 -12.92
C GLU A 76 33.00 -13.65 -12.43
N THR A 77 32.04 -13.87 -13.34
CA THR A 77 30.67 -14.33 -13.02
C THR A 77 30.37 -15.71 -13.60
N HIS A 78 31.16 -16.16 -14.59
CA HIS A 78 30.96 -17.43 -15.29
C HIS A 78 32.16 -18.37 -15.19
N VAL A 79 31.90 -19.67 -15.26
CA VAL A 79 32.90 -20.74 -15.28
C VAL A 79 32.56 -21.74 -16.41
N THR A 80 33.54 -22.36 -16.98
CA THR A 80 33.34 -23.33 -18.05
C THR A 80 32.86 -24.69 -17.52
N GLU A 81 32.19 -25.50 -18.37
CA GLU A 81 31.81 -26.88 -18.03
C GLU A 81 33.01 -27.74 -17.61
N LEU A 82 34.14 -27.54 -18.28
CA LEU A 82 35.37 -28.32 -18.03
C LEU A 82 35.95 -28.06 -16.64
N ASP A 83 35.86 -26.81 -16.17
CA ASP A 83 36.41 -26.42 -14.88
C ASP A 83 35.46 -26.76 -13.73
N SER A 84 34.12 -26.62 -13.96
CA SER A 84 33.09 -26.88 -12.95
C SER A 84 32.68 -28.36 -12.88
N LYS A 85 32.82 -29.13 -13.96
CA LYS A 85 32.26 -30.49 -14.15
C LYS A 85 30.73 -30.55 -13.99
N MET A 86 30.05 -29.46 -14.27
CA MET A 86 28.59 -29.26 -14.19
C MET A 86 28.04 -28.88 -15.57
N ASN A 87 26.75 -28.97 -15.77
CA ASN A 87 26.13 -28.66 -17.05
C ASN A 87 25.96 -27.14 -17.21
N ILE A 88 25.86 -26.66 -18.45
CA ILE A 88 25.58 -25.26 -18.77
C ILE A 88 24.23 -24.86 -18.13
N GLY A 89 24.23 -23.73 -17.43
CA GLY A 89 23.10 -23.21 -16.70
C GLY A 89 23.04 -23.58 -15.21
N ASP A 90 23.94 -24.48 -14.75
CA ASP A 90 24.08 -24.79 -13.34
C ASP A 90 24.91 -23.70 -12.62
N THR A 91 24.73 -23.59 -11.29
CA THR A 91 25.53 -22.68 -10.46
C THR A 91 26.65 -23.45 -9.76
N PHE A 92 27.89 -23.12 -10.10
CA PHE A 92 29.08 -23.66 -9.43
C PHE A 92 29.41 -22.81 -8.21
N SER A 93 29.53 -23.43 -7.02
CA SER A 93 29.88 -22.75 -5.78
C SER A 93 31.18 -23.29 -5.20
N LYS A 94 31.98 -22.39 -4.65
CA LYS A 94 33.24 -22.72 -4.00
C LYS A 94 33.41 -21.91 -2.72
N ASP A 95 33.90 -22.58 -1.68
CA ASP A 95 34.25 -21.91 -0.42
C ASP A 95 35.46 -21.00 -0.64
N VAL A 96 35.37 -19.81 -0.10
CA VAL A 96 36.43 -18.80 -0.15
C VAL A 96 36.81 -18.46 1.28
N ASP A 97 38.06 -18.14 1.51
CA ASP A 97 38.55 -17.74 2.82
C ASP A 97 37.77 -16.53 3.32
N ASN A 98 37.34 -16.60 4.57
CA ASN A 98 36.63 -15.51 5.23
C ASN A 98 37.49 -14.26 5.28
N VAL A 99 36.93 -13.15 4.79
CA VAL A 99 37.64 -11.86 4.77
C VAL A 99 37.63 -11.25 6.16
N ALA A 100 38.82 -10.80 6.61
CA ALA A 100 38.89 -10.02 7.86
C ALA A 100 38.32 -8.62 7.66
N PHE A 101 37.19 -8.33 8.31
CA PHE A 101 36.52 -7.04 8.20
C PHE A 101 37.24 -5.96 8.99
N GLY A 102 37.49 -4.82 8.35
CA GLY A 102 37.92 -3.59 9.01
C GLY A 102 36.75 -2.86 9.65
N ARG A 103 37.03 -1.70 10.25
CA ARG A 103 35.99 -0.88 10.90
C ARG A 103 34.91 -0.39 9.93
N ILE A 104 35.27 -0.08 8.69
CA ILE A 104 34.35 0.48 7.68
C ILE A 104 33.39 -0.61 7.20
N GLU A 105 33.90 -1.81 6.92
CA GLU A 105 33.11 -2.96 6.50
C GLU A 105 32.14 -3.40 7.60
N THR A 106 32.59 -3.41 8.85
CA THR A 106 31.73 -3.71 10.02
C THR A 106 30.59 -2.70 10.16
N GLN A 107 30.87 -1.40 9.94
CA GLN A 107 29.81 -0.38 9.98
C GLN A 107 28.83 -0.53 8.81
N ALA A 108 29.31 -0.83 7.61
CA ALA A 108 28.44 -1.07 6.46
C ALA A 108 27.56 -2.31 6.67
N ALA A 109 28.11 -3.41 7.14
CA ALA A 109 27.35 -4.61 7.48
C ALA A 109 26.27 -4.31 8.54
N ARG A 110 26.61 -3.57 9.59
CA ARG A 110 25.63 -3.14 10.60
C ARG A 110 24.50 -2.30 10.02
N GLN A 111 24.79 -1.40 9.08
CA GLN A 111 23.80 -0.58 8.41
C GLN A 111 22.84 -1.43 7.57
N VAL A 112 23.37 -2.38 6.77
CA VAL A 112 22.57 -3.30 5.95
C VAL A 112 21.71 -4.19 6.84
N MET A 113 22.27 -4.75 7.91
CA MET A 113 21.52 -5.55 8.88
C MET A 113 20.35 -4.76 9.48
N MET A 114 20.61 -3.55 9.96
CA MET A 114 19.55 -2.71 10.55
C MET A 114 18.49 -2.32 9.53
N GLN A 115 18.84 -2.18 8.26
CA GLN A 115 17.88 -1.97 7.19
C GLN A 115 16.99 -3.20 7.00
N LYS A 116 17.57 -4.40 6.93
CA LYS A 116 16.83 -5.65 6.75
C LYS A 116 15.91 -5.96 7.95
N VAL A 117 16.38 -5.71 9.17
CA VAL A 117 15.55 -5.82 10.37
C VAL A 117 14.34 -4.89 10.29
N ARG A 118 14.52 -3.63 9.87
CA ARG A 118 13.41 -2.68 9.69
C ARG A 118 12.44 -3.10 8.57
N GLU A 119 12.93 -3.74 7.51
CA GLU A 119 12.08 -4.31 6.46
C GLU A 119 11.22 -5.44 7.04
N ALA A 120 11.81 -6.37 7.78
CA ALA A 120 11.11 -7.48 8.43
C ALA A 120 10.10 -7.00 9.50
N GLU A 121 10.43 -5.98 10.31
CA GLU A 121 9.49 -5.34 11.22
C GLU A 121 8.25 -4.83 10.47
N ARG A 122 8.47 -4.12 9.36
CA ARG A 122 7.37 -3.58 8.55
C ARG A 122 6.50 -4.68 7.96
N ASP A 123 7.11 -5.73 7.41
CA ASP A 123 6.37 -6.86 6.82
C ASP A 123 5.52 -7.56 7.88
N THR A 124 6.03 -7.73 9.09
CA THR A 124 5.28 -8.29 10.22
C THR A 124 4.09 -7.40 10.59
N ILE A 125 4.30 -6.08 10.68
CA ILE A 125 3.23 -5.11 10.97
C ILE A 125 2.19 -5.14 9.84
N VAL A 126 2.61 -5.10 8.57
CA VAL A 126 1.70 -5.17 7.42
C VAL A 126 0.89 -6.46 7.43
N ALA A 127 1.50 -7.59 7.76
CA ALA A 127 0.80 -8.87 7.88
C ALA A 127 -0.29 -8.86 8.96
N MET A 128 -0.04 -8.19 10.11
CA MET A 128 -1.04 -8.01 11.17
C MET A 128 -2.26 -7.20 10.71
N PHE A 129 -2.04 -6.20 9.86
CA PHE A 129 -3.10 -5.31 9.37
C PHE A 129 -3.74 -5.77 8.05
N LYS A 130 -3.29 -6.85 7.46
CA LYS A 130 -3.81 -7.35 6.17
C LYS A 130 -5.32 -7.65 6.20
N SER A 131 -5.86 -8.09 7.35
CA SER A 131 -7.30 -8.31 7.53
C SER A 131 -8.10 -7.02 7.72
N GLN A 132 -7.44 -5.91 7.98
CA GLN A 132 -8.03 -4.58 8.20
C GLN A 132 -7.81 -3.64 7.02
N ASP A 133 -7.33 -4.17 5.89
CA ASP A 133 -7.19 -3.39 4.65
C ASP A 133 -8.55 -2.82 4.24
N ASN A 134 -8.56 -1.56 3.79
CA ASN A 134 -9.76 -0.78 3.48
C ASN A 134 -10.73 -0.54 4.66
N SER A 135 -10.29 -0.71 5.90
CA SER A 135 -11.09 -0.37 7.08
C SER A 135 -10.81 1.04 7.59
N LEU A 136 -11.80 1.60 8.29
CA LEU A 136 -11.67 2.93 8.91
C LEU A 136 -10.85 2.84 10.20
N MET A 137 -9.73 3.57 10.22
CA MET A 137 -8.84 3.66 11.36
C MET A 137 -8.95 5.02 12.05
N ASN A 138 -8.87 4.99 13.39
CA ASN A 138 -8.70 6.19 14.20
C ASN A 138 -7.21 6.33 14.52
N GLY A 139 -6.65 7.51 14.28
CA GLY A 139 -5.25 7.75 14.56
C GLY A 139 -5.00 9.11 15.17
N THR A 140 -3.79 9.29 15.70
CA THR A 140 -3.30 10.56 16.23
C THR A 140 -2.08 11.02 15.43
N VAL A 141 -2.06 12.25 15.00
CA VAL A 141 -0.94 12.82 14.24
C VAL A 141 0.30 12.91 15.11
N LYS A 142 1.34 12.16 14.77
CA LYS A 142 2.62 12.11 15.47
C LYS A 142 3.62 13.14 14.90
N ARG A 143 3.63 13.29 13.59
CA ARG A 143 4.54 14.20 12.89
C ARG A 143 3.95 14.69 11.58
N VAL A 144 4.16 15.96 11.28
CA VAL A 144 3.79 16.58 10.01
C VAL A 144 5.06 16.97 9.25
N THR A 145 5.20 16.44 8.03
CA THR A 145 6.29 16.77 7.10
C THR A 145 5.76 17.57 5.91
N ARG A 146 6.64 17.98 5.00
CA ARG A 146 6.24 18.69 3.80
C ARG A 146 5.32 17.87 2.89
N ASP A 147 5.62 16.58 2.74
CA ASP A 147 4.97 15.73 1.75
C ASP A 147 3.96 14.75 2.40
N ASN A 148 4.18 14.40 3.68
CA ASN A 148 3.40 13.37 4.36
C ASN A 148 3.07 13.76 5.79
N ILE A 149 2.00 13.18 6.32
CA ILE A 149 1.66 13.20 7.74
C ILE A 149 1.86 11.78 8.27
N ILE A 150 2.55 11.66 9.40
CA ILE A 150 2.73 10.38 10.07
C ILE A 150 1.72 10.32 11.20
N VAL A 151 0.92 9.27 11.17
CA VAL A 151 -0.20 9.05 12.09
C VAL A 151 0.04 7.76 12.85
N ASP A 152 -0.08 7.84 14.15
CA ASP A 152 -0.09 6.69 15.04
C ASP A 152 -1.51 6.09 15.05
N ILE A 153 -1.62 4.86 14.58
CA ILE A 153 -2.90 4.13 14.51
C ILE A 153 -3.13 3.21 15.71
N GLY A 154 -2.28 3.32 16.72
CA GLY A 154 -2.30 2.54 17.95
C GLY A 154 -1.08 1.63 18.09
N ASN A 155 -0.72 1.32 19.35
CA ASN A 155 0.45 0.49 19.69
C ASN A 155 1.78 1.00 19.11
N ASP A 156 1.96 2.31 18.99
CA ASP A 156 3.12 2.97 18.35
C ASP A 156 3.34 2.60 16.87
N ILE A 157 2.30 2.06 16.22
CA ILE A 157 2.37 1.71 14.80
C ILE A 157 2.09 2.95 13.96
N GLU A 158 3.05 3.29 13.11
CA GLU A 158 3.00 4.47 12.26
C GLU A 158 2.46 4.14 10.86
N ALA A 159 1.45 4.87 10.44
CA ALA A 159 0.93 4.85 9.09
C ALA A 159 1.20 6.20 8.40
N ILE A 160 1.36 6.17 7.08
CA ILE A 160 1.69 7.34 6.29
C ILE A 160 0.44 7.87 5.61
N LEU A 161 0.10 9.13 5.83
CA LEU A 161 -0.93 9.84 5.09
C LEU A 161 -0.27 10.86 4.16
N PRO A 162 -0.20 10.57 2.85
CA PRO A 162 0.29 11.51 1.86
C PRO A 162 -0.63 12.75 1.75
N ARG A 163 -0.07 13.90 1.41
CA ARG A 163 -0.86 15.14 1.32
C ARG A 163 -1.88 15.14 0.19
N ASP A 164 -1.64 14.41 -0.88
CA ASP A 164 -2.58 14.19 -1.97
C ASP A 164 -3.79 13.34 -1.56
N GLN A 165 -3.69 12.63 -0.43
CA GLN A 165 -4.76 11.84 0.17
C GLN A 165 -5.52 12.58 1.27
N LEU A 166 -5.27 13.87 1.44
CA LEU A 166 -6.03 14.77 2.31
C LEU A 166 -7.18 15.43 1.53
N LEU A 167 -8.22 15.81 2.25
CA LEU A 167 -9.28 16.63 1.66
C LEU A 167 -8.77 18.07 1.42
N PRO A 168 -9.27 18.76 0.39
CA PRO A 168 -8.89 20.13 0.13
C PRO A 168 -9.17 21.04 1.33
N GLY A 169 -8.15 21.78 1.77
CA GLY A 169 -8.25 22.70 2.89
C GLY A 169 -8.05 22.11 4.29
N GLU A 170 -7.87 20.79 4.41
CA GLU A 170 -7.54 20.17 5.71
C GLU A 170 -6.11 20.50 6.13
N ILE A 171 -5.95 20.89 7.38
CA ILE A 171 -4.68 21.18 8.02
C ILE A 171 -4.65 20.49 9.37
N TYR A 172 -3.71 19.56 9.54
CA TYR A 172 -3.51 18.84 10.80
C TYR A 172 -2.27 19.33 11.53
N LYS A 173 -2.36 19.33 12.85
CA LYS A 173 -1.26 19.62 13.78
C LYS A 173 -0.87 18.34 14.53
N ILE A 174 0.29 18.37 15.14
CA ILE A 174 0.73 17.29 16.02
C ILE A 174 -0.25 17.12 17.18
N ASN A 175 -0.60 15.87 17.49
CA ASN A 175 -1.61 15.42 18.45
C ASN A 175 -3.07 15.61 18.02
N ASP A 176 -3.35 16.06 16.80
CA ASP A 176 -4.72 16.05 16.30
C ASP A 176 -5.18 14.60 16.08
N ARG A 177 -6.45 14.35 16.40
CA ARG A 177 -7.08 13.06 16.10
C ARG A 177 -7.69 13.12 14.70
N MET A 178 -7.60 12.00 13.99
CA MET A 178 -8.16 11.88 12.66
C MET A 178 -8.68 10.48 12.39
N ARG A 179 -9.60 10.40 11.43
CA ARG A 179 -10.09 9.15 10.85
C ARG A 179 -9.65 9.06 9.40
N ALA A 180 -9.18 7.90 8.98
CA ALA A 180 -8.78 7.64 7.61
C ALA A 180 -8.92 6.16 7.27
N ILE A 181 -9.03 5.84 6.01
CA ILE A 181 -9.02 4.45 5.54
C ILE A 181 -7.58 3.96 5.46
N LEU A 182 -7.34 2.81 6.04
CA LEU A 182 -6.07 2.10 5.92
C LEU A 182 -6.01 1.42 4.55
N GLN A 183 -4.91 1.62 3.85
CA GLN A 183 -4.61 0.96 2.58
C GLN A 183 -3.20 0.38 2.65
N ILE A 184 -3.06 -0.88 2.30
CA ILE A 184 -1.75 -1.51 2.19
C ILE A 184 -1.27 -1.33 0.75
N LYS A 185 -0.19 -0.56 0.57
CA LYS A 185 0.39 -0.31 -0.76
C LYS A 185 1.84 -0.77 -0.79
N GLU A 186 2.18 -1.46 -1.87
CA GLU A 186 3.55 -1.82 -2.17
C GLU A 186 4.23 -0.67 -2.91
N ILE A 187 5.36 -0.21 -2.38
CA ILE A 187 6.14 0.89 -2.95
C ILE A 187 7.47 0.33 -3.42
N GLU A 188 7.80 0.58 -4.68
CA GLU A 188 9.08 0.16 -5.27
C GLU A 188 10.27 0.61 -4.40
N GLY A 189 11.16 -0.32 -4.08
CA GLY A 189 12.35 -0.10 -3.26
C GLY A 189 12.10 0.10 -1.77
N ARG A 190 10.84 0.09 -1.30
CA ARG A 190 10.50 0.24 0.13
C ARG A 190 9.61 -0.85 0.70
N GLY A 191 9.14 -1.78 -0.15
CA GLY A 191 8.22 -2.84 0.26
C GLY A 191 6.81 -2.35 0.61
N SER A 192 6.03 -3.21 1.23
CA SER A 192 4.65 -2.90 1.63
C SER A 192 4.62 -1.91 2.79
N GLN A 193 3.74 -0.91 2.71
CA GLN A 193 3.59 0.13 3.72
C GLN A 193 2.12 0.36 4.07
N LEU A 194 1.89 0.73 5.35
CA LEU A 194 0.58 1.16 5.82
C LEU A 194 0.36 2.62 5.38
N MET A 195 -0.57 2.81 4.47
CA MET A 195 -0.95 4.14 3.98
C MET A 195 -2.35 4.48 4.43
N LEU A 196 -2.60 5.74 4.65
CA LEU A 196 -3.92 6.26 4.99
C LEU A 196 -4.47 7.10 3.83
N SER A 197 -5.78 7.02 3.63
CA SER A 197 -6.46 7.85 2.64
C SER A 197 -7.76 8.43 3.22
N ARG A 198 -8.01 9.70 2.93
CA ARG A 198 -9.27 10.38 3.21
C ARG A 198 -10.05 10.70 1.94
N THR A 199 -9.42 10.51 0.77
CA THR A 199 -9.99 10.81 -0.55
C THR A 199 -10.65 9.62 -1.22
N CYS A 200 -10.38 8.38 -0.76
CA CYS A 200 -10.96 7.18 -1.33
C CYS A 200 -12.48 7.05 -1.10
N SER A 201 -13.16 6.27 -1.94
CA SER A 201 -14.60 6.02 -1.86
C SER A 201 -15.00 5.24 -0.61
N GLU A 202 -14.15 4.33 -0.18
CA GLU A 202 -14.33 3.48 1.01
C GLU A 202 -14.51 4.32 2.28
N MET A 203 -13.90 5.51 2.33
CA MET A 203 -14.07 6.45 3.45
C MET A 203 -15.55 6.83 3.65
N VAL A 204 -16.26 7.08 2.56
CA VAL A 204 -17.70 7.40 2.62
C VAL A 204 -18.49 6.18 3.05
N THR A 205 -18.19 5.01 2.51
CA THR A 205 -18.86 3.73 2.86
C THR A 205 -18.75 3.44 4.35
N GLU A 206 -17.56 3.49 4.91
CA GLU A 206 -17.31 3.17 6.31
C GLU A 206 -17.93 4.21 7.26
N LEU A 207 -17.93 5.49 6.89
CA LEU A 207 -18.62 6.51 7.67
C LEU A 207 -20.13 6.28 7.68
N PHE A 208 -20.74 5.94 6.52
CA PHE A 208 -22.15 5.59 6.48
C PHE A 208 -22.47 4.32 7.26
N ARG A 209 -21.60 3.32 7.25
CA ARG A 209 -21.75 2.08 8.05
C ARG A 209 -21.81 2.38 9.55
N ILE A 210 -21.06 3.37 10.02
CA ILE A 210 -21.06 3.78 11.43
C ILE A 210 -22.32 4.59 11.77
N GLU A 211 -22.73 5.52 10.89
CA GLU A 211 -23.84 6.45 11.18
C GLU A 211 -25.23 5.84 10.91
N VAL A 212 -25.31 4.80 10.06
CA VAL A 212 -26.55 4.18 9.60
C VAL A 212 -26.58 2.72 10.01
N PRO A 213 -27.25 2.38 11.14
CA PRO A 213 -27.33 1.00 11.61
C PRO A 213 -27.88 0.01 10.58
N GLU A 214 -28.82 0.46 9.75
CA GLU A 214 -29.46 -0.34 8.72
C GLU A 214 -28.47 -0.79 7.62
N ILE A 215 -27.36 -0.07 7.43
CA ILE A 215 -26.25 -0.47 6.54
C ILE A 215 -25.37 -1.49 7.26
N ASN A 216 -25.10 -1.29 8.54
CA ASN A 216 -24.29 -2.20 9.33
C ASN A 216 -24.96 -3.58 9.53
N GLU A 217 -26.31 -3.62 9.51
CA GLU A 217 -27.14 -4.83 9.61
C GLU A 217 -27.43 -5.46 8.22
N ASP A 218 -26.81 -4.99 7.14
CA ASP A 218 -26.98 -5.44 5.76
C ASP A 218 -28.44 -5.36 5.24
N ILE A 219 -29.29 -4.54 5.86
CA ILE A 219 -30.65 -4.27 5.39
C ILE A 219 -30.62 -3.32 4.20
N ILE A 220 -29.72 -2.33 4.25
CA ILE A 220 -29.43 -1.38 3.17
C ILE A 220 -28.03 -1.63 2.68
N GLU A 221 -27.87 -1.76 1.38
CA GLU A 221 -26.61 -2.00 0.70
C GLU A 221 -26.18 -0.79 -0.12
N ILE A 222 -24.93 -0.36 0.02
CA ILE A 222 -24.30 0.64 -0.85
C ILE A 222 -23.79 -0.08 -2.09
N ARG A 223 -24.40 0.20 -3.24
CA ARG A 223 -24.07 -0.45 -4.52
C ARG A 223 -22.99 0.27 -5.32
N GLY A 224 -22.81 1.56 -5.09
CA GLY A 224 -21.80 2.32 -5.79
C GLY A 224 -21.61 3.70 -5.22
N ILE A 225 -20.42 4.24 -5.41
CA ILE A 225 -20.03 5.58 -4.99
C ILE A 225 -19.26 6.26 -6.11
N ALA A 226 -19.68 7.48 -6.44
CA ALA A 226 -18.92 8.40 -7.28
C ALA A 226 -18.56 9.61 -6.43
N ARG A 227 -17.24 9.87 -6.26
CA ARG A 227 -16.73 10.86 -5.32
C ARG A 227 -15.76 11.83 -5.97
N ASP A 228 -15.99 13.11 -5.74
CA ASP A 228 -15.04 14.20 -5.91
C ASP A 228 -14.71 14.71 -4.49
N ALA A 229 -13.58 14.24 -3.96
CA ALA A 229 -13.22 14.38 -2.55
C ALA A 229 -13.15 15.84 -2.10
N GLY A 230 -13.86 16.17 -1.03
CA GLY A 230 -13.95 17.52 -0.50
C GLY A 230 -14.93 18.44 -1.25
N SER A 231 -15.54 17.97 -2.33
CA SER A 231 -16.50 18.72 -3.13
C SER A 231 -17.89 18.08 -3.08
N ARG A 232 -18.03 16.92 -3.71
CA ARG A 232 -19.32 16.24 -3.82
C ARG A 232 -19.17 14.74 -3.98
N SER A 233 -20.05 14.00 -3.30
CA SER A 233 -20.21 12.55 -3.46
C SER A 233 -21.64 12.19 -3.83
N LYS A 234 -21.78 11.14 -4.63
CA LYS A 234 -23.06 10.49 -4.90
C LYS A 234 -22.94 9.03 -4.49
N ILE A 235 -23.86 8.58 -3.65
CA ILE A 235 -23.95 7.19 -3.21
C ILE A 235 -25.24 6.57 -3.71
N THR A 236 -25.14 5.33 -4.19
CA THR A 236 -26.30 4.56 -4.62
C THR A 236 -26.60 3.48 -3.60
N VAL A 237 -27.84 3.44 -3.14
CA VAL A 237 -28.30 2.54 -2.09
C VAL A 237 -29.44 1.67 -2.58
N LYS A 238 -29.45 0.41 -2.16
CA LYS A 238 -30.50 -0.57 -2.44
C LYS A 238 -30.94 -1.17 -1.10
N THR A 239 -32.25 -1.34 -0.90
CA THR A 239 -32.75 -2.07 0.26
C THR A 239 -33.14 -3.49 -0.11
N ASN A 240 -32.90 -4.42 0.81
CA ASN A 240 -33.34 -5.80 0.72
C ASN A 240 -34.72 -6.00 1.40
N ASP A 241 -35.21 -5.00 2.17
CA ASP A 241 -36.54 -5.00 2.77
C ASP A 241 -37.40 -3.86 2.17
N GLY A 242 -38.41 -4.22 1.41
CA GLY A 242 -39.34 -3.26 0.77
C GLY A 242 -40.15 -2.38 1.75
N ARG A 243 -40.04 -2.55 3.05
CA ARG A 243 -40.67 -1.74 4.08
C ARG A 243 -39.85 -0.52 4.49
N ILE A 244 -38.56 -0.51 4.14
CA ILE A 244 -37.61 0.53 4.57
C ILE A 244 -37.30 1.42 3.36
N ASP A 245 -37.46 2.73 3.55
CA ASP A 245 -36.95 3.72 2.60
C ASP A 245 -35.42 3.87 2.77
N PRO A 246 -34.60 3.40 1.82
CA PRO A 246 -33.16 3.44 1.96
C PRO A 246 -32.61 4.86 1.96
N VAL A 247 -33.24 5.79 1.23
CA VAL A 247 -32.81 7.19 1.19
C VAL A 247 -33.13 7.88 2.50
N GLY A 248 -34.37 7.71 3.01
CA GLY A 248 -34.76 8.27 4.28
C GLY A 248 -33.95 7.81 5.46
N ALA A 249 -33.58 6.49 5.49
CA ALA A 249 -32.73 5.92 6.52
C ALA A 249 -31.31 6.50 6.50
N CYS A 250 -30.71 6.64 5.33
CA CYS A 250 -29.37 7.23 5.18
C CYS A 250 -29.34 8.74 5.44
N VAL A 251 -30.38 9.47 5.06
CA VAL A 251 -30.50 10.91 5.36
C VAL A 251 -30.67 11.13 6.85
N GLY A 252 -31.51 10.33 7.49
CA GLY A 252 -31.85 10.44 8.90
C GLY A 252 -32.81 11.61 9.19
N MET A 253 -33.23 11.72 10.45
CA MET A 253 -34.15 12.79 10.86
C MET A 253 -33.54 14.16 10.58
N ARG A 254 -34.24 14.97 9.76
CA ARG A 254 -33.79 16.32 9.35
C ARG A 254 -32.39 16.36 8.75
N GLY A 255 -31.91 15.25 8.18
CA GLY A 255 -30.59 15.17 7.58
C GLY A 255 -29.45 14.95 8.57
N SER A 256 -29.72 14.56 9.81
CA SER A 256 -28.70 14.48 10.86
C SER A 256 -27.57 13.47 10.52
N ARG A 257 -27.91 12.29 9.98
CA ARG A 257 -26.92 11.25 9.65
C ARG A 257 -26.01 11.69 8.49
N VAL A 258 -26.60 12.17 7.41
CA VAL A 258 -25.81 12.66 6.26
C VAL A 258 -24.98 13.89 6.62
N GLN A 259 -25.45 14.74 7.54
CA GLN A 259 -24.68 15.89 8.03
C GLN A 259 -23.49 15.47 8.89
N SER A 260 -23.62 14.44 9.73
CA SER A 260 -22.49 13.88 10.48
C SER A 260 -21.40 13.40 9.54
N VAL A 261 -21.75 12.61 8.52
CA VAL A 261 -20.80 12.14 7.50
C VAL A 261 -20.18 13.30 6.72
N SER A 262 -21.00 14.22 6.24
CA SER A 262 -20.54 15.42 5.52
C SER A 262 -19.57 16.26 6.37
N GLY A 263 -19.87 16.44 7.66
CA GLY A 263 -19.00 17.17 8.60
C GLY A 263 -17.63 16.54 8.76
N GLU A 264 -17.54 15.20 8.85
CA GLU A 264 -16.28 14.48 8.90
C GLU A 264 -15.46 14.63 7.60
N LEU A 265 -16.15 14.79 6.46
CA LEU A 265 -15.55 14.94 5.14
C LEU A 265 -15.32 16.42 4.72
N GLY A 266 -15.18 17.33 5.69
CA GLY A 266 -14.91 18.74 5.40
C GLY A 266 -16.08 19.46 4.73
N ASN A 267 -17.32 19.11 5.09
CA ASN A 267 -18.57 19.59 4.50
C ASN A 267 -18.76 19.21 3.02
N GLU A 268 -18.25 18.07 2.62
CA GLU A 268 -18.48 17.47 1.30
C GLU A 268 -19.98 17.23 1.09
N ARG A 269 -20.51 17.66 -0.05
CA ARG A 269 -21.92 17.49 -0.39
C ARG A 269 -22.21 16.05 -0.76
N ILE A 270 -23.16 15.42 -0.06
CA ILE A 270 -23.50 14.01 -0.28
C ILE A 270 -24.93 13.91 -0.81
N ASP A 271 -25.08 13.34 -2.00
CA ASP A 271 -26.35 13.00 -2.61
C ASP A 271 -26.60 11.48 -2.52
N ILE A 272 -27.75 11.10 -2.02
CA ILE A 272 -28.14 9.70 -1.87
C ILE A 272 -29.15 9.35 -2.95
N ILE A 273 -28.90 8.29 -3.70
CA ILE A 273 -29.66 7.89 -4.90
C ILE A 273 -30.11 6.43 -4.72
N ILE A 274 -31.35 6.15 -5.11
CA ILE A 274 -31.86 4.78 -5.14
C ILE A 274 -31.21 4.05 -6.32
N PHE A 275 -30.63 2.90 -6.05
CA PHE A 275 -30.11 2.00 -7.07
C PHE A 275 -31.27 1.37 -7.86
N ASP A 276 -31.14 1.34 -9.18
CA ASP A 276 -32.08 0.69 -10.08
C ASP A 276 -31.31 -0.29 -10.97
N ASP A 277 -31.85 -1.49 -11.15
CA ASP A 277 -31.24 -2.52 -12.02
C ASP A 277 -31.33 -2.15 -13.50
N ASN A 278 -32.25 -1.23 -13.87
CA ASN A 278 -32.33 -0.67 -15.21
C ASN A 278 -31.29 0.45 -15.39
N PRO A 279 -30.29 0.28 -16.27
CA PRO A 279 -29.21 1.26 -16.47
C PRO A 279 -29.74 2.65 -16.86
N ALA A 280 -30.78 2.74 -17.70
CA ALA A 280 -31.37 4.02 -18.11
C ALA A 280 -31.98 4.76 -16.90
N GLN A 281 -32.73 4.04 -16.04
CA GLN A 281 -33.31 4.61 -14.84
C GLN A 281 -32.21 5.01 -13.84
N MET A 282 -31.15 4.21 -13.71
CA MET A 282 -30.01 4.53 -12.87
C MET A 282 -29.32 5.84 -13.29
N VAL A 283 -29.17 6.06 -14.60
CA VAL A 283 -28.63 7.32 -15.13
C VAL A 283 -29.54 8.50 -14.80
N ILE A 284 -30.89 8.36 -14.98
CA ILE A 284 -31.86 9.39 -14.62
C ILE A 284 -31.74 9.74 -13.13
N ASN A 285 -31.74 8.72 -12.27
CA ASN A 285 -31.61 8.90 -10.82
C ASN A 285 -30.31 9.61 -10.45
N SER A 286 -29.21 9.26 -11.15
CA SER A 286 -27.88 9.83 -10.91
C SER A 286 -27.75 11.30 -11.33
N LEU A 287 -28.54 11.73 -12.31
CA LEU A 287 -28.54 13.12 -12.79
C LEU A 287 -29.42 14.05 -11.95
N ALA A 288 -30.24 13.50 -11.03
CA ALA A 288 -31.05 14.33 -10.14
C ALA A 288 -30.19 15.40 -9.41
N PRO A 289 -30.69 16.64 -9.26
CA PRO A 289 -32.02 17.15 -9.56
C PRO A 289 -32.24 17.64 -11.02
N ALA A 290 -31.32 17.37 -11.95
CA ALA A 290 -31.48 17.74 -13.35
C ALA A 290 -32.65 16.96 -13.97
N LYS A 291 -33.46 17.63 -14.77
CA LYS A 291 -34.52 16.97 -15.54
C LYS A 291 -33.92 16.43 -16.84
N VAL A 292 -33.99 15.13 -17.00
CA VAL A 292 -33.52 14.43 -18.19
C VAL A 292 -34.71 14.29 -19.14
N GLU A 293 -34.60 14.80 -20.37
CA GLU A 293 -35.65 14.71 -21.37
C GLU A 293 -35.60 13.39 -22.16
N SER A 294 -34.37 12.92 -22.45
CA SER A 294 -34.17 11.65 -23.18
C SER A 294 -32.81 11.07 -22.84
N ILE A 295 -32.70 9.76 -22.89
CA ILE A 295 -31.45 9.01 -22.82
C ILE A 295 -31.30 8.15 -24.02
N VAL A 296 -30.16 8.24 -24.68
CA VAL A 296 -29.79 7.32 -25.76
C VAL A 296 -28.72 6.37 -25.18
N MET A 297 -29.04 5.09 -25.19
CA MET A 297 -28.10 4.04 -24.79
C MET A 297 -27.46 3.47 -26.04
N ASP A 298 -26.15 3.52 -26.11
CA ASP A 298 -25.33 2.86 -27.12
C ASP A 298 -24.72 1.61 -26.49
N GLU A 299 -25.18 0.45 -26.90
CA GLU A 299 -24.75 -0.84 -26.38
C GLU A 299 -23.31 -1.18 -26.78
N ASP A 300 -22.83 -0.64 -27.92
CA ASP A 300 -21.49 -0.94 -28.43
C ASP A 300 -20.40 -0.08 -27.74
N CYS A 301 -20.74 1.16 -27.36
CA CYS A 301 -19.76 2.09 -26.77
C CYS A 301 -19.88 2.28 -25.23
N LEU A 302 -20.92 1.74 -24.61
CA LEU A 302 -21.24 1.96 -23.18
C LEU A 302 -21.33 3.45 -22.79
N LEU A 303 -21.45 4.34 -23.76
CA LEU A 303 -21.55 5.79 -23.57
C LEU A 303 -23.02 6.21 -23.52
N TYR A 304 -23.41 6.83 -22.42
CA TYR A 304 -24.73 7.42 -22.26
C TYR A 304 -24.65 8.90 -22.56
N THR A 305 -25.33 9.36 -23.58
CA THR A 305 -25.45 10.78 -23.89
C THR A 305 -26.81 11.29 -23.44
N SER A 306 -26.81 12.31 -22.60
CA SER A 306 -27.99 13.05 -22.20
C SER A 306 -27.79 14.51 -22.58
N PRO A 307 -28.60 15.07 -23.48
CA PRO A 307 -28.50 16.49 -23.80
C PRO A 307 -28.82 17.30 -22.54
N SER A 308 -27.83 18.06 -22.10
CA SER A 308 -27.94 19.01 -20.99
C SER A 308 -28.42 20.36 -21.55
N PRO A 309 -29.20 21.14 -20.79
CA PRO A 309 -29.53 22.52 -21.20
C PRO A 309 -28.30 23.39 -21.48
N ARG A 310 -27.13 23.03 -20.91
CA ARG A 310 -25.84 23.70 -21.21
C ARG A 310 -25.27 23.31 -22.56
N ASP A 311 -25.47 22.07 -23.01
CA ASP A 311 -24.98 21.61 -24.31
C ASP A 311 -25.72 22.29 -25.46
N ALA A 312 -27.02 22.60 -25.28
CA ALA A 312 -27.82 23.36 -26.23
C ALA A 312 -27.33 24.83 -26.39
N THR A 313 -26.64 25.38 -25.38
CA THR A 313 -26.05 26.73 -25.45
C THR A 313 -24.67 26.74 -26.11
N LEU A 314 -23.90 25.66 -25.99
CA LEU A 314 -22.59 25.50 -26.65
C LEU A 314 -22.72 25.26 -28.16
N SER A 315 -23.77 24.57 -28.59
CA SER A 315 -24.04 24.35 -30.02
C SER A 315 -24.53 25.58 -30.80
N ARG A 316 -24.78 26.69 -30.08
CA ARG A 316 -25.20 27.98 -30.69
C ARG A 316 -24.07 28.98 -30.85
N MET A 317 -22.82 28.63 -30.54
CA MET A 317 -21.69 29.49 -30.92
C MET A 317 -21.51 29.41 -32.47
N PRO A 318 -21.61 30.52 -33.19
CA PRO A 318 -21.39 30.50 -34.62
C PRO A 318 -19.91 30.17 -34.88
N SER A 319 -19.68 29.18 -35.74
CA SER A 319 -18.38 28.86 -36.30
C SER A 319 -17.96 29.96 -37.30
N SER A 320 -17.71 31.15 -36.80
CA SER A 320 -17.19 32.21 -37.64
C SER A 320 -16.46 33.25 -36.78
N ALA A 321 -15.17 33.05 -36.68
CA ALA A 321 -14.18 34.11 -36.87
C ALA A 321 -12.80 33.47 -37.05
#